data_0618d054df5d05de888bebfd03291555
#
_entry.id   0618d054df5d05de888bebfd03291555
#
_cell.length_a   1.000
_cell.length_b   1.000
_cell.length_c   1.000
_cell.angle_alpha   90.00
_cell.angle_beta   90.00
_cell.angle_gamma   90.00
#
_symmetry.space_group_name_H-M   'P 1'
#
loop_
_entity.id
_entity.type
_entity.pdbx_description
1 polymer ?
#
loop_
_entity_poly.entity_id
_entity_poly.type
_entity_poly.pdbx_seq_one_letter_code
_entity_poly.pdbx_strand_id
1 'polypeptide(L)'
;MRPLRIGVSTYSFWHFKGEPVDIAHCIDRAAEMGFDGVEILHQQMGGEDNAYLQDLKRRAFTQGLDLMGFSTHQGFVSPDKAVRQKNIDHTLRCIDIAWRLGIPTLRVNTGRWNTIKSFDELMANKGIEPRLEGYADDEGFKWIIDSLEQCIPRARECGVTMGLENHWGLGRTAEGVMRIVDAIDSPWLRVTLDTGNFLEDMYEQMQRLAPHAVLVQAKTYFGGGEWYSLEIDYDRVNKILRDAKFRGYVSLEFEGKEDAATGVPKSLAVLRHTLAG
;
A
#
# COMPACT_ATOMS: atom_id res chain seq x y z
N MET A 1 -16.51 -12.03 -16.16
CA MET A 1 -15.19 -12.24 -15.48
C MET A 1 -15.46 -12.71 -14.05
N ARG A 2 -14.49 -13.37 -13.37
CA ARG A 2 -14.70 -13.67 -11.94
C ARG A 2 -14.72 -12.36 -11.15
N PRO A 3 -15.49 -12.26 -10.03
CA PRO A 3 -15.42 -11.14 -9.12
C PRO A 3 -13.99 -10.93 -8.61
N LEU A 4 -13.60 -9.68 -8.36
CA LEU A 4 -12.33 -9.39 -7.71
C LEU A 4 -12.40 -9.79 -6.23
N ARG A 5 -11.31 -10.32 -5.70
CA ARG A 5 -11.20 -10.64 -4.28
C ARG A 5 -10.96 -9.35 -3.49
N ILE A 6 -11.67 -9.21 -2.37
CA ILE A 6 -11.61 -8.01 -1.53
C ILE A 6 -11.02 -8.36 -0.18
N GLY A 7 -9.86 -7.79 0.09
CA GLY A 7 -9.23 -7.84 1.39
C GLY A 7 -9.38 -6.53 2.16
N VAL A 8 -8.81 -6.47 3.34
CA VAL A 8 -8.75 -5.27 4.17
C VAL A 8 -7.35 -5.08 4.72
N SER A 9 -6.85 -3.84 4.64
CA SER A 9 -5.63 -3.43 5.34
C SER A 9 -5.91 -3.27 6.84
N THR A 10 -5.05 -3.82 7.69
CA THR A 10 -5.16 -3.67 9.15
C THR A 10 -5.11 -2.21 9.59
N TYR A 11 -4.53 -1.33 8.76
CA TYR A 11 -4.60 0.11 8.90
C TYR A 11 -6.03 0.63 9.09
N SER A 12 -7.01 0.05 8.38
CA SER A 12 -8.44 0.43 8.43
C SER A 12 -9.07 0.33 9.83
N PHE A 13 -8.43 -0.38 10.75
CA PHE A 13 -8.90 -0.53 12.12
C PHE A 13 -8.14 0.36 13.13
N TRP A 14 -7.08 1.04 12.69
CA TRP A 14 -6.20 1.80 13.59
C TRP A 14 -6.03 3.28 13.23
N HIS A 15 -5.79 3.61 11.94
CA HIS A 15 -5.59 4.96 11.42
C HIS A 15 -4.43 5.73 12.12
N PHE A 16 -3.45 5.03 12.67
CA PHE A 16 -2.39 5.62 13.51
C PHE A 16 -2.90 6.39 14.74
N LYS A 17 -4.11 6.08 15.22
CA LYS A 17 -4.74 6.75 16.38
C LYS A 17 -4.65 5.86 17.62
N GLY A 18 -4.02 6.39 18.68
CA GLY A 18 -3.85 5.64 19.93
C GLY A 18 -2.94 4.42 19.79
N GLU A 19 -3.14 3.44 20.66
CA GLU A 19 -2.38 2.19 20.63
C GLU A 19 -2.73 1.37 19.38
N PRO A 20 -1.72 0.70 18.76
CA PRO A 20 -1.97 -0.18 17.63
C PRO A 20 -2.98 -1.28 17.96
N VAL A 21 -3.97 -1.44 17.08
CA VAL A 21 -4.92 -2.57 17.19
C VAL A 21 -4.18 -3.85 16.82
N ASP A 22 -4.26 -4.88 17.67
CA ASP A 22 -3.58 -6.14 17.46
C ASP A 22 -3.95 -6.79 16.11
N ILE A 23 -2.94 -7.26 15.38
CA ILE A 23 -3.11 -7.91 14.06
C ILE A 23 -4.02 -9.14 14.15
N ALA A 24 -3.91 -9.94 15.22
CA ALA A 24 -4.77 -11.10 15.42
C ALA A 24 -6.24 -10.69 15.54
N HIS A 25 -6.54 -9.59 16.25
CA HIS A 25 -7.88 -9.02 16.32
C HIS A 25 -8.35 -8.52 14.95
N CYS A 26 -7.49 -7.86 14.16
CA CYS A 26 -7.84 -7.42 12.80
C CYS A 26 -8.21 -8.59 11.88
N ILE A 27 -7.48 -9.72 11.99
CA ILE A 27 -7.78 -10.96 11.26
C ILE A 27 -9.17 -11.49 11.65
N ASP A 28 -9.49 -11.56 12.94
CA ASP A 28 -10.80 -12.02 13.41
C ASP A 28 -11.92 -11.12 12.88
N ARG A 29 -11.75 -9.79 12.96
CA ARG A 29 -12.75 -8.84 12.45
C ARG A 29 -12.92 -8.94 10.93
N ALA A 30 -11.83 -9.14 10.19
CA ALA A 30 -11.91 -9.34 8.74
C ALA A 30 -12.72 -10.60 8.38
N ALA A 31 -12.52 -11.69 9.09
CA ALA A 31 -13.28 -12.93 8.90
C ALA A 31 -14.77 -12.74 9.22
N GLU A 32 -15.10 -12.13 10.37
CA GLU A 32 -16.47 -11.85 10.78
C GLU A 32 -17.23 -10.97 9.78
N MET A 33 -16.54 -10.01 9.17
CA MET A 33 -17.11 -9.11 8.16
C MET A 33 -17.22 -9.76 6.77
N GLY A 34 -16.57 -10.90 6.54
CA GLY A 34 -16.62 -11.63 5.26
C GLY A 34 -15.66 -11.09 4.18
N PHE A 35 -14.49 -10.59 4.57
CA PHE A 35 -13.40 -10.31 3.63
C PHE A 35 -12.77 -11.60 3.09
N ASP A 36 -12.06 -11.50 1.96
CA ASP A 36 -11.35 -12.64 1.34
C ASP A 36 -9.89 -12.72 1.82
N GLY A 37 -9.35 -11.65 2.42
CA GLY A 37 -7.97 -11.62 2.88
C GLY A 37 -7.62 -10.38 3.69
N VAL A 38 -6.40 -10.37 4.21
CA VAL A 38 -5.86 -9.29 5.05
C VAL A 38 -4.53 -8.83 4.52
N GLU A 39 -4.36 -7.51 4.44
CA GLU A 39 -3.08 -6.83 4.26
C GLU A 39 -2.58 -6.36 5.62
N ILE A 40 -1.39 -6.79 6.01
CA ILE A 40 -0.81 -6.47 7.32
C ILE A 40 0.05 -5.21 7.20
N LEU A 41 -0.22 -4.20 8.02
CA LEU A 41 0.64 -3.04 8.17
C LEU A 41 1.76 -3.33 9.17
N HIS A 42 3.02 -3.30 8.71
CA HIS A 42 4.19 -3.64 9.53
C HIS A 42 4.30 -2.85 10.84
N GLN A 43 4.04 -1.53 10.79
CA GLN A 43 4.12 -0.68 11.98
C GLN A 43 3.12 -1.04 13.09
N GLN A 44 2.10 -1.84 12.76
CA GLN A 44 1.06 -2.28 13.69
C GLN A 44 1.40 -3.62 14.37
N MET A 45 2.44 -4.31 13.86
CA MET A 45 2.80 -5.63 14.37
C MET A 45 3.38 -5.56 15.78
N GLY A 46 2.91 -6.46 16.66
CA GLY A 46 3.41 -6.62 18.03
C GLY A 46 4.73 -7.39 18.15
N GLY A 47 5.19 -8.04 17.07
CA GLY A 47 6.43 -8.84 17.06
C GLY A 47 6.80 -9.33 15.67
N GLU A 48 8.02 -9.88 15.55
CA GLU A 48 8.57 -10.42 14.30
C GLU A 48 9.20 -11.82 14.49
N ASP A 49 9.11 -12.38 15.69
CA ASP A 49 9.62 -13.71 15.96
C ASP A 49 8.79 -14.80 15.25
N ASN A 50 9.36 -15.98 15.10
CA ASN A 50 8.72 -17.04 14.32
C ASN A 50 7.39 -17.51 14.93
N ALA A 51 7.29 -17.57 16.25
CA ALA A 51 6.08 -18.04 16.92
C ALA A 51 4.91 -17.09 16.63
N TYR A 52 5.12 -15.79 16.76
CA TYR A 52 4.13 -14.77 16.44
C TYR A 52 3.69 -14.83 14.97
N LEU A 53 4.64 -14.89 14.03
CA LEU A 53 4.32 -14.93 12.59
C LEU A 53 3.53 -16.21 12.23
N GLN A 54 3.91 -17.37 12.77
CA GLN A 54 3.20 -18.60 12.46
C GLN A 54 1.83 -18.67 13.12
N ASP A 55 1.62 -18.01 14.28
CA ASP A 55 0.28 -17.90 14.87
C ASP A 55 -0.65 -17.03 14.02
N LEU A 56 -0.20 -15.88 13.53
CA LEU A 56 -0.99 -15.04 12.59
C LEU A 56 -1.35 -15.81 11.32
N LYS A 57 -0.38 -16.53 10.74
CA LYS A 57 -0.60 -17.35 9.54
C LYS A 57 -1.62 -18.44 9.77
N ARG A 58 -1.49 -19.20 10.88
CA ARG A 58 -2.45 -20.24 11.28
C ARG A 58 -3.84 -19.64 11.51
N ARG A 59 -3.92 -18.49 12.20
CA ARG A 59 -5.20 -17.80 12.50
C ARG A 59 -5.93 -17.42 11.22
N ALA A 60 -5.27 -16.77 10.28
CA ALA A 60 -5.86 -16.40 9.00
C ALA A 60 -6.34 -17.63 8.22
N PHE A 61 -5.48 -18.66 8.10
CA PHE A 61 -5.81 -19.89 7.39
C PHE A 61 -7.03 -20.61 7.98
N THR A 62 -7.11 -20.75 9.31
CA THR A 62 -8.24 -21.43 9.97
C THR A 62 -9.55 -20.68 9.86
N GLN A 63 -9.52 -19.40 9.54
CA GLN A 63 -10.70 -18.56 9.29
C GLN A 63 -11.01 -18.38 7.79
N GLY A 64 -10.26 -19.05 6.92
CA GLY A 64 -10.47 -18.99 5.47
C GLY A 64 -10.02 -17.69 4.82
N LEU A 65 -9.09 -16.95 5.46
CA LEU A 65 -8.53 -15.71 4.94
C LEU A 65 -7.15 -15.93 4.33
N ASP A 66 -6.88 -15.27 3.21
CA ASP A 66 -5.53 -15.14 2.69
C ASP A 66 -4.80 -13.98 3.40
N LEU A 67 -3.54 -14.18 3.82
CA LEU A 67 -2.63 -13.07 4.07
C LEU A 67 -2.10 -12.60 2.71
N MET A 68 -2.67 -11.51 2.15
CA MET A 68 -2.53 -11.19 0.73
C MET A 68 -1.59 -10.01 0.44
N GLY A 69 -1.23 -9.23 1.45
CA GLY A 69 -0.36 -8.07 1.34
C GLY A 69 0.36 -7.75 2.64
N PHE A 70 1.52 -7.14 2.51
CA PHE A 70 2.31 -6.62 3.63
C PHE A 70 2.71 -5.19 3.33
N SER A 71 2.30 -4.23 4.16
CA SER A 71 2.51 -2.81 3.91
C SER A 71 3.60 -2.24 4.79
N THR A 72 4.53 -1.52 4.16
CA THR A 72 5.67 -0.89 4.85
C THR A 72 5.87 0.55 4.38
N HIS A 73 6.64 1.32 5.13
CA HIS A 73 6.99 2.69 4.78
C HIS A 73 8.50 2.83 4.67
N GLN A 74 8.97 3.38 3.55
CA GLN A 74 10.38 3.65 3.27
C GLN A 74 10.61 5.15 3.08
N GLY A 75 11.87 5.56 3.21
CA GLY A 75 12.32 6.92 2.98
C GLY A 75 13.63 6.94 2.20
N PHE A 76 13.59 6.57 0.89
CA PHE A 76 14.78 6.51 0.05
C PHE A 76 15.23 7.89 -0.45
N VAL A 77 14.37 8.91 -0.43
CA VAL A 77 14.68 10.26 -0.87
C VAL A 77 15.52 10.97 0.21
N SER A 78 16.81 10.70 0.22
CA SER A 78 17.75 11.31 1.15
C SER A 78 19.16 11.38 0.55
N PRO A 79 19.89 12.51 0.67
CA PRO A 79 21.29 12.59 0.29
C PRO A 79 22.20 11.74 1.18
N ASP A 80 21.78 11.47 2.42
CA ASP A 80 22.52 10.65 3.35
C ASP A 80 22.41 9.16 3.00
N LYS A 81 23.57 8.59 2.65
CA LYS A 81 23.68 7.16 2.31
C LYS A 81 23.32 6.25 3.48
N ALA A 82 23.58 6.66 4.71
CA ALA A 82 23.27 5.84 5.89
C ALA A 82 21.75 5.76 6.11
N VAL A 83 21.01 6.85 5.83
CA VAL A 83 19.55 6.86 5.86
C VAL A 83 18.99 5.90 4.79
N ARG A 84 19.52 5.96 3.56
CA ARG A 84 19.09 5.04 2.49
C ARG A 84 19.39 3.59 2.84
N GLN A 85 20.61 3.30 3.35
CA GLN A 85 20.98 1.93 3.75
C GLN A 85 20.04 1.38 4.83
N LYS A 86 19.70 2.18 5.83
CA LYS A 86 18.72 1.78 6.87
C LYS A 86 17.37 1.40 6.25
N ASN A 87 16.91 2.13 5.24
CA ASN A 87 15.66 1.81 4.55
C ASN A 87 15.78 0.56 3.66
N ILE A 88 16.94 0.32 3.04
CA ILE A 88 17.23 -0.91 2.30
C ILE A 88 17.20 -2.11 3.27
N ASP A 89 17.93 -2.05 4.39
CA ASP A 89 17.96 -3.12 5.39
C ASP A 89 16.58 -3.41 5.98
N HIS A 90 15.78 -2.36 6.22
CA HIS A 90 14.39 -2.50 6.62
C HIS A 90 13.55 -3.20 5.56
N THR A 91 13.71 -2.84 4.28
CA THR A 91 12.96 -3.47 3.17
C THR A 91 13.34 -4.94 3.02
N LEU A 92 14.62 -5.29 3.10
CA LEU A 92 15.10 -6.68 3.08
C LEU A 92 14.50 -7.50 4.23
N ARG A 93 14.50 -6.96 5.44
CA ARG A 93 13.84 -7.58 6.60
C ARG A 93 12.34 -7.79 6.37
N CYS A 94 11.65 -6.81 5.79
CA CYS A 94 10.22 -6.92 5.50
C CYS A 94 9.92 -7.95 4.40
N ILE A 95 10.80 -8.13 3.41
CA ILE A 95 10.71 -9.22 2.43
C ILE A 95 10.78 -10.57 3.16
N ASP A 96 11.70 -10.74 4.12
CA ASP A 96 11.84 -11.97 4.89
C ASP A 96 10.59 -12.25 5.76
N ILE A 97 10.02 -11.23 6.37
CA ILE A 97 8.78 -11.35 7.15
C ILE A 97 7.62 -11.76 6.23
N ALA A 98 7.44 -11.10 5.09
CA ALA A 98 6.41 -11.44 4.10
C ALA A 98 6.55 -12.91 3.64
N TRP A 99 7.77 -13.36 3.31
CA TRP A 99 8.05 -14.75 2.97
C TRP A 99 7.67 -15.73 4.08
N ARG A 100 8.04 -15.45 5.34
CA ARG A 100 7.71 -16.30 6.50
C ARG A 100 6.20 -16.35 6.75
N LEU A 101 5.48 -15.27 6.52
CA LEU A 101 4.02 -15.21 6.57
C LEU A 101 3.35 -15.88 5.36
N GLY A 102 4.08 -16.12 4.27
CA GLY A 102 3.53 -16.62 3.01
C GLY A 102 2.81 -15.55 2.21
N ILE A 103 3.10 -14.28 2.46
CA ILE A 103 2.52 -13.13 1.77
C ILE A 103 3.26 -12.89 0.45
N PRO A 104 2.56 -12.84 -0.70
CA PRO A 104 3.20 -12.72 -2.01
C PRO A 104 3.57 -11.31 -2.42
N THR A 105 3.04 -10.27 -1.73
CA THR A 105 3.25 -8.87 -2.10
C THR A 105 3.69 -8.03 -0.91
N LEU A 106 4.65 -7.13 -1.17
CA LEU A 106 5.16 -6.15 -0.21
C LEU A 106 4.98 -4.74 -0.78
N ARG A 107 4.09 -3.94 -0.19
CA ARG A 107 3.96 -2.54 -0.57
C ARG A 107 5.17 -1.74 -0.07
N VAL A 108 5.78 -0.96 -0.96
CA VAL A 108 6.92 -0.07 -0.68
C VAL A 108 6.63 1.34 -1.17
N ASN A 109 7.23 2.34 -0.54
CA ASN A 109 7.12 3.76 -0.89
C ASN A 109 8.45 4.33 -1.39
N THR A 110 8.39 5.45 -2.10
CA THR A 110 9.58 6.23 -2.46
C THR A 110 10.18 6.94 -1.25
N GLY A 111 9.36 7.32 -0.30
CA GLY A 111 9.67 8.41 0.62
C GLY A 111 9.55 9.77 -0.06
N ARG A 112 9.85 10.83 0.67
CA ARG A 112 9.70 12.21 0.23
C ARG A 112 10.86 13.08 0.71
N TRP A 113 10.96 14.31 0.23
CA TRP A 113 12.04 15.24 0.60
C TRP A 113 12.04 15.59 2.11
N ASN A 114 10.90 15.45 2.78
CA ASN A 114 10.70 15.76 4.20
C ASN A 114 11.02 17.24 4.55
N THR A 115 10.81 18.14 3.62
CA THR A 115 10.94 19.59 3.83
C THR A 115 9.74 20.17 4.56
N ILE A 116 8.54 19.63 4.33
CA ILE A 116 7.34 19.89 5.13
C ILE A 116 7.27 18.85 6.24
N LYS A 117 7.23 19.29 7.51
CA LYS A 117 7.23 18.40 8.68
C LYS A 117 5.81 18.00 9.13
N SER A 118 4.87 18.93 9.02
CA SER A 118 3.47 18.69 9.35
C SER A 118 2.79 17.90 8.24
N PHE A 119 2.11 16.81 8.59
CA PHE A 119 1.32 16.05 7.63
C PHE A 119 0.09 16.84 7.17
N ASP A 120 -0.54 17.62 8.07
CA ASP A 120 -1.68 18.49 7.72
C ASP A 120 -1.27 19.55 6.68
N GLU A 121 -0.10 20.15 6.86
CA GLU A 121 0.46 21.11 5.89
C GLU A 121 0.77 20.43 4.56
N LEU A 122 1.33 19.22 4.56
CA LEU A 122 1.59 18.44 3.36
C LEU A 122 0.29 18.15 2.60
N MET A 123 -0.77 17.75 3.30
CA MET A 123 -2.07 17.48 2.69
C MET A 123 -2.75 18.76 2.17
N ALA A 124 -2.65 19.87 2.90
CA ALA A 124 -3.11 21.17 2.42
C ALA A 124 -2.43 21.60 1.11
N ASN A 125 -1.17 21.16 0.92
CA ASN A 125 -0.40 21.35 -0.32
C ASN A 125 -0.55 20.18 -1.32
N LYS A 126 -1.59 19.34 -1.21
CA LYS A 126 -1.87 18.20 -2.10
C LYS A 126 -0.68 17.21 -2.21
N GLY A 127 0.02 16.99 -1.11
CA GLY A 127 1.19 16.11 -1.09
C GLY A 127 2.44 16.67 -1.78
N ILE A 128 2.43 17.94 -2.17
CA ILE A 128 3.55 18.61 -2.83
C ILE A 128 4.40 19.30 -1.77
N GLU A 129 5.70 19.05 -1.80
CA GLU A 129 6.67 19.71 -0.93
C GLU A 129 7.87 20.25 -1.74
N PRO A 130 8.52 21.32 -1.28
CA PRO A 130 9.76 21.79 -1.88
C PRO A 130 10.84 20.70 -1.86
N ARG A 131 11.70 20.74 -2.86
CA ARG A 131 12.93 19.90 -2.84
C ARG A 131 13.85 20.36 -1.71
N LEU A 132 14.69 19.44 -1.26
CA LEU A 132 15.78 19.78 -0.39
C LEU A 132 16.76 20.68 -1.15
N GLU A 133 17.22 21.76 -0.51
CA GLU A 133 18.13 22.73 -1.11
C GLU A 133 19.41 22.06 -1.63
N GLY A 134 19.81 22.41 -2.85
CA GLY A 134 20.99 21.86 -3.53
C GLY A 134 20.76 20.55 -4.27
N TYR A 135 19.52 20.03 -4.31
CA TYR A 135 19.19 18.75 -5.00
C TYR A 135 18.07 18.90 -6.01
N ALA A 136 18.08 18.05 -7.04
CA ALA A 136 17.04 17.92 -8.04
C ALA A 136 16.26 16.61 -7.90
N ASP A 137 15.06 16.53 -8.52
CA ASP A 137 14.26 15.30 -8.51
C ASP A 137 14.99 14.11 -9.15
N ASP A 138 15.83 14.37 -10.16
CA ASP A 138 16.63 13.32 -10.81
C ASP A 138 17.56 12.59 -9.84
N GLU A 139 18.15 13.32 -8.88
CA GLU A 139 18.96 12.70 -7.83
C GLU A 139 18.10 11.88 -6.87
N GLY A 140 16.93 12.40 -6.51
CA GLY A 140 15.95 11.67 -5.68
C GLY A 140 15.50 10.38 -6.36
N PHE A 141 15.17 10.42 -7.66
CA PHE A 141 14.82 9.23 -8.44
C PHE A 141 15.97 8.24 -8.50
N LYS A 142 17.20 8.72 -8.72
CA LYS A 142 18.39 7.85 -8.73
C LYS A 142 18.56 7.15 -7.38
N TRP A 143 18.39 7.84 -6.26
CA TRP A 143 18.52 7.22 -4.93
C TRP A 143 17.46 6.16 -4.67
N ILE A 144 16.22 6.35 -5.13
CA ILE A 144 15.15 5.37 -5.02
C ILE A 144 15.49 4.13 -5.85
N ILE A 145 15.87 4.33 -7.14
CA ILE A 145 16.21 3.24 -8.06
C ILE A 145 17.38 2.43 -7.50
N ASP A 146 18.51 3.09 -7.18
CA ASP A 146 19.69 2.44 -6.60
C ASP A 146 19.38 1.65 -5.32
N SER A 147 18.40 2.10 -4.52
CA SER A 147 17.99 1.44 -3.28
C SER A 147 17.10 0.23 -3.52
N LEU A 148 16.10 0.36 -4.39
CA LEU A 148 15.17 -0.73 -4.70
C LEU A 148 15.85 -1.84 -5.50
N GLU A 149 16.78 -1.53 -6.39
CA GLU A 149 17.59 -2.53 -7.12
C GLU A 149 18.33 -3.47 -6.18
N GLN A 150 18.83 -2.97 -5.06
CA GLN A 150 19.49 -3.81 -4.04
C GLN A 150 18.53 -4.78 -3.33
N CYS A 151 17.23 -4.51 -3.35
CA CYS A 151 16.22 -5.38 -2.75
C CYS A 151 15.72 -6.47 -3.73
N ILE A 152 15.85 -6.28 -5.05
CA ILE A 152 15.37 -7.19 -6.10
C ILE A 152 15.87 -8.63 -5.93
N PRO A 153 17.17 -8.90 -5.69
CA PRO A 153 17.65 -10.28 -5.55
C PRO A 153 16.94 -11.03 -4.42
N ARG A 154 16.72 -10.37 -3.28
CA ARG A 154 16.05 -10.99 -2.13
C ARG A 154 14.55 -11.18 -2.38
N ALA A 155 13.89 -10.20 -2.99
CA ALA A 155 12.48 -10.30 -3.40
C ALA A 155 12.26 -11.51 -4.30
N ARG A 156 13.14 -11.71 -5.30
CA ARG A 156 13.13 -12.86 -6.21
C ARG A 156 13.34 -14.19 -5.48
N GLU A 157 14.32 -14.25 -4.58
CA GLU A 157 14.62 -15.47 -3.80
C GLU A 157 13.45 -15.88 -2.92
N CYS A 158 12.78 -14.91 -2.29
CA CYS A 158 11.63 -15.15 -1.42
C CYS A 158 10.30 -15.32 -2.17
N GLY A 159 10.25 -15.04 -3.47
CA GLY A 159 8.99 -15.07 -4.22
C GLY A 159 8.03 -13.95 -3.82
N VAL A 160 8.55 -12.81 -3.31
CA VAL A 160 7.77 -11.66 -2.86
C VAL A 160 7.89 -10.55 -3.90
N THR A 161 6.76 -10.12 -4.48
CA THR A 161 6.75 -9.00 -5.42
C THR A 161 6.62 -7.69 -4.64
N MET A 162 7.58 -6.80 -4.78
CA MET A 162 7.48 -5.43 -4.27
C MET A 162 6.49 -4.65 -5.14
N GLY A 163 5.50 -4.02 -4.52
CA GLY A 163 4.55 -3.12 -5.15
C GLY A 163 4.87 -1.68 -4.78
N LEU A 164 5.42 -0.90 -5.70
CA LEU A 164 5.67 0.52 -5.50
C LEU A 164 4.33 1.26 -5.53
N GLU A 165 3.99 1.90 -4.42
CA GLU A 165 2.74 2.63 -4.27
C GLU A 165 2.82 4.04 -4.85
N ASN A 166 1.75 4.48 -5.51
CA ASN A 166 1.54 5.90 -5.77
C ASN A 166 1.22 6.62 -4.47
N HIS A 167 2.25 7.19 -3.88
CA HIS A 167 2.22 7.84 -2.56
C HIS A 167 3.00 9.17 -2.59
N TRP A 168 2.85 9.96 -1.53
CA TRP A 168 3.50 11.26 -1.39
C TRP A 168 5.01 11.22 -1.68
N GLY A 169 5.54 12.31 -2.22
CA GLY A 169 6.91 12.41 -2.69
C GLY A 169 7.05 12.15 -4.19
N LEU A 170 8.13 11.51 -4.63
CA LEU A 170 8.41 11.30 -6.06
C LEU A 170 7.50 10.23 -6.71
N GLY A 171 6.82 9.42 -5.91
CA GLY A 171 5.78 8.49 -6.35
C GLY A 171 4.38 9.10 -6.44
N ARG A 172 4.20 10.39 -6.23
CA ARG A 172 2.90 11.08 -6.20
C ARG A 172 2.12 11.01 -7.52
N THR A 173 2.79 10.79 -8.63
CA THR A 173 2.18 10.69 -9.95
C THR A 173 2.45 9.34 -10.61
N ALA A 174 1.58 8.94 -11.53
CA ALA A 174 1.79 7.74 -12.33
C ALA A 174 3.10 7.80 -13.13
N GLU A 175 3.49 9.00 -13.60
CA GLU A 175 4.76 9.20 -14.28
C GLU A 175 5.96 8.91 -13.36
N GLY A 176 5.92 9.44 -12.12
CA GLY A 176 6.98 9.21 -11.13
C GLY A 176 7.11 7.73 -10.75
N VAL A 177 5.99 7.04 -10.52
CA VAL A 177 5.99 5.59 -10.24
C VAL A 177 6.56 4.82 -11.44
N MET A 178 6.08 5.06 -12.65
CA MET A 178 6.52 4.32 -13.84
C MET A 178 7.98 4.62 -14.19
N ARG A 179 8.48 5.84 -13.96
CA ARG A 179 9.89 6.16 -14.12
C ARG A 179 10.80 5.21 -13.31
N ILE A 180 10.39 4.84 -12.11
CA ILE A 180 11.14 3.93 -11.24
C ILE A 180 10.96 2.47 -11.71
N VAL A 181 9.72 2.06 -11.97
CA VAL A 181 9.39 0.69 -12.37
C VAL A 181 10.04 0.33 -13.70
N ASP A 182 10.00 1.24 -14.69
CA ASP A 182 10.57 1.05 -16.01
C ASP A 182 12.12 1.06 -15.97
N ALA A 183 12.72 1.89 -15.12
CA ALA A 183 14.18 1.92 -14.98
C ALA A 183 14.76 0.62 -14.38
N ILE A 184 14.05 0.00 -13.42
CA ILE A 184 14.46 -1.25 -12.78
C ILE A 184 14.12 -2.46 -13.66
N ASP A 185 13.05 -2.38 -14.44
CA ASP A 185 12.58 -3.40 -15.40
C ASP A 185 12.63 -4.84 -14.83
N SER A 186 12.03 -5.03 -13.66
CA SER A 186 12.02 -6.32 -12.96
C SER A 186 10.60 -6.83 -12.73
N PRO A 187 10.33 -8.14 -12.92
CA PRO A 187 9.05 -8.72 -12.54
C PRO A 187 8.82 -8.70 -11.01
N TRP A 188 9.87 -8.44 -10.21
CA TRP A 188 9.82 -8.38 -8.75
C TRP A 188 9.61 -6.96 -8.21
N LEU A 189 9.51 -5.95 -9.10
CA LEU A 189 9.02 -4.61 -8.79
C LEU A 189 7.86 -4.28 -9.70
N ARG A 190 6.69 -4.14 -9.14
CA ARG A 190 5.43 -3.81 -9.82
C ARG A 190 4.78 -2.63 -9.09
N VAL A 191 3.48 -2.46 -9.23
CA VAL A 191 2.74 -1.33 -8.66
C VAL A 191 1.76 -1.82 -7.61
N THR A 192 1.70 -1.14 -6.46
CA THR A 192 0.53 -1.07 -5.60
C THR A 192 -0.23 0.19 -6.00
N LEU A 193 -1.42 0.00 -6.56
CA LEU A 193 -2.26 1.10 -7.03
C LEU A 193 -3.20 1.55 -5.90
N ASP A 194 -2.93 2.71 -5.30
CA ASP A 194 -3.82 3.35 -4.33
C ASP A 194 -4.80 4.27 -5.05
N THR A 195 -6.10 4.12 -4.78
CA THR A 195 -7.17 4.87 -5.45
C THR A 195 -7.37 6.27 -4.86
N GLY A 196 -6.87 6.55 -3.67
CA GLY A 196 -7.09 7.81 -2.95
C GLY A 196 -5.89 8.74 -2.90
N ASN A 197 -4.71 8.28 -3.36
CA ASN A 197 -3.49 9.11 -3.30
C ASN A 197 -3.27 9.98 -4.54
N PHE A 198 -4.14 9.88 -5.56
CA PHE A 198 -4.15 10.81 -6.67
C PHE A 198 -5.14 11.95 -6.40
N LEU A 199 -4.64 13.14 -6.11
CA LEU A 199 -5.45 14.34 -5.84
C LEU A 199 -5.74 15.16 -7.09
N GLU A 200 -5.21 14.76 -8.25
CA GLU A 200 -5.41 15.37 -9.57
C GLU A 200 -5.50 14.26 -10.63
N ASP A 201 -6.39 14.38 -11.60
CA ASP A 201 -6.54 13.46 -12.74
C ASP A 201 -6.54 11.97 -12.37
N MET A 202 -7.18 11.64 -11.22
CA MET A 202 -7.03 10.33 -10.56
C MET A 202 -7.29 9.14 -11.48
N TYR A 203 -8.33 9.21 -12.31
CA TYR A 203 -8.69 8.07 -13.17
C TYR A 203 -7.74 7.87 -14.35
N GLU A 204 -7.21 8.94 -14.91
CA GLU A 204 -6.21 8.88 -15.97
C GLU A 204 -4.91 8.30 -15.44
N GLN A 205 -4.51 8.72 -14.24
CA GLN A 205 -3.35 8.19 -13.58
C GLN A 205 -3.53 6.72 -13.18
N MET A 206 -4.72 6.34 -12.67
CA MET A 206 -5.07 4.93 -12.42
C MET A 206 -5.00 4.08 -13.70
N GLN A 207 -5.51 4.58 -14.84
CA GLN A 207 -5.44 3.88 -16.12
C GLN A 207 -4.00 3.59 -16.55
N ARG A 208 -3.07 4.49 -16.27
CA ARG A 208 -1.63 4.31 -16.56
C ARG A 208 -0.98 3.24 -15.68
N LEU A 209 -1.38 3.17 -14.40
CA LEU A 209 -0.77 2.23 -13.43
C LEU A 209 -1.42 0.84 -13.42
N ALA A 210 -2.72 0.75 -13.70
CA ALA A 210 -3.49 -0.49 -13.56
C ALA A 210 -2.90 -1.70 -14.31
N PRO A 211 -2.30 -1.59 -15.53
CA PRO A 211 -1.65 -2.71 -16.21
C PRO A 211 -0.43 -3.29 -15.45
N HIS A 212 0.14 -2.51 -14.54
CA HIS A 212 1.33 -2.87 -13.77
C HIS A 212 0.99 -3.28 -12.32
N ALA A 213 -0.30 -3.16 -11.91
CA ALA A 213 -0.72 -3.40 -10.54
C ALA A 213 -0.67 -4.88 -10.15
N VAL A 214 -0.12 -5.16 -8.97
CA VAL A 214 -0.17 -6.47 -8.30
C VAL A 214 -1.12 -6.45 -7.11
N LEU A 215 -1.34 -5.28 -6.53
CA LEU A 215 -2.28 -5.01 -5.45
C LEU A 215 -2.97 -3.67 -5.74
N VAL A 216 -4.23 -3.54 -5.36
CA VAL A 216 -4.96 -2.26 -5.38
C VAL A 216 -5.37 -1.93 -3.96
N GLN A 217 -5.07 -0.72 -3.48
CA GLN A 217 -5.59 -0.18 -2.23
C GLN A 217 -6.78 0.73 -2.51
N ALA A 218 -7.92 0.39 -1.94
CA ALA A 218 -9.19 1.05 -2.19
C ALA A 218 -9.55 1.94 -0.98
N LYS A 219 -9.40 3.26 -1.15
CA LYS A 219 -9.74 4.24 -0.11
C LYS A 219 -11.24 4.48 -0.03
N THR A 220 -11.76 4.62 1.18
CA THR A 220 -13.14 5.02 1.45
C THR A 220 -13.20 5.98 2.64
N TYR A 221 -14.22 6.88 2.65
CA TYR A 221 -14.24 8.03 3.56
C TYR A 221 -15.60 8.21 4.24
N PHE A 222 -16.26 7.15 4.72
CA PHE A 222 -17.51 7.28 5.44
C PHE A 222 -17.36 8.18 6.67
N GLY A 223 -18.27 9.16 6.80
CA GLY A 223 -18.20 10.21 7.82
C GLY A 223 -17.25 11.38 7.47
N GLY A 224 -16.73 11.40 6.22
CA GLY A 224 -15.70 12.33 5.77
C GLY A 224 -14.29 11.84 6.10
N GLY A 225 -13.28 12.37 5.44
CA GLY A 225 -11.87 12.06 5.69
C GLY A 225 -11.25 12.96 6.75
N GLU A 226 -10.13 12.56 7.30
CA GLU A 226 -9.39 13.35 8.29
C GLU A 226 -8.80 14.62 7.67
N TRP A 227 -8.12 14.48 6.55
CA TRP A 227 -7.45 15.59 5.84
C TRP A 227 -8.18 15.97 4.56
N TYR A 228 -8.75 15.00 3.86
CA TYR A 228 -9.53 15.18 2.64
C TYR A 228 -10.49 14.01 2.46
N SER A 229 -11.50 14.21 1.61
CA SER A 229 -12.38 13.14 1.13
C SER A 229 -12.45 13.22 -0.37
N LEU A 230 -12.29 12.08 -1.04
CA LEU A 230 -12.49 11.97 -2.47
C LEU A 230 -13.79 11.23 -2.75
N GLU A 231 -14.55 11.70 -3.72
CA GLU A 231 -15.64 10.94 -4.31
C GLU A 231 -15.05 9.98 -5.35
N ILE A 232 -14.77 8.75 -4.92
CA ILE A 232 -14.20 7.73 -5.78
C ILE A 232 -15.35 6.91 -6.39
N ASP A 233 -15.52 7.03 -7.71
CA ASP A 233 -16.45 6.22 -8.49
C ASP A 233 -15.86 4.81 -8.69
N TYR A 234 -16.27 3.87 -7.85
CA TYR A 234 -15.79 2.49 -7.92
C TYR A 234 -16.30 1.69 -9.12
N ASP A 235 -17.37 2.11 -9.80
CA ASP A 235 -17.76 1.53 -11.08
C ASP A 235 -16.74 1.90 -12.16
N ARG A 236 -16.27 3.15 -12.16
CA ARG A 236 -15.19 3.59 -13.04
C ARG A 236 -13.86 2.91 -12.71
N VAL A 237 -13.52 2.77 -11.43
CA VAL A 237 -12.35 2.00 -10.99
C VAL A 237 -12.44 0.54 -11.46
N ASN A 238 -13.60 -0.11 -11.29
CA ASN A 238 -13.84 -1.48 -11.77
C ASN A 238 -13.57 -1.59 -13.27
N LYS A 239 -14.10 -0.65 -14.05
CA LYS A 239 -13.85 -0.63 -15.51
C LYS A 239 -12.36 -0.55 -15.83
N ILE A 240 -11.62 0.36 -15.16
CA ILE A 240 -10.16 0.52 -15.33
C ILE A 240 -9.43 -0.80 -15.02
N LEU A 241 -9.73 -1.43 -13.90
CA LEU A 241 -9.09 -2.67 -13.49
C LEU A 241 -9.41 -3.84 -14.45
N ARG A 242 -10.64 -3.88 -14.97
CA ARG A 242 -11.05 -4.90 -15.96
C ARG A 242 -10.40 -4.71 -17.32
N ASP A 243 -10.33 -3.47 -17.80
CA ASP A 243 -9.63 -3.13 -19.05
C ASP A 243 -8.14 -3.49 -18.95
N ALA A 244 -7.53 -3.29 -17.79
CA ALA A 244 -6.16 -3.71 -17.48
C ALA A 244 -6.00 -5.22 -17.21
N LYS A 245 -7.09 -6.01 -17.20
CA LYS A 245 -7.12 -7.44 -16.88
C LYS A 245 -6.55 -7.76 -15.49
N PHE A 246 -6.69 -6.84 -14.54
CA PHE A 246 -6.27 -7.05 -13.16
C PHE A 246 -7.01 -8.24 -12.53
N ARG A 247 -6.29 -9.08 -11.77
CA ARG A 247 -6.81 -10.29 -11.14
C ARG A 247 -6.35 -10.46 -9.69
N GLY A 248 -5.65 -9.46 -9.16
CA GLY A 248 -5.14 -9.43 -7.80
C GLY A 248 -6.23 -9.15 -6.76
N TYR A 249 -5.80 -8.79 -5.58
CA TYR A 249 -6.66 -8.33 -4.50
C TYR A 249 -6.91 -6.82 -4.58
N VAL A 250 -8.12 -6.42 -4.20
CA VAL A 250 -8.44 -5.06 -3.83
C VAL A 250 -8.48 -4.99 -2.30
N SER A 251 -7.53 -4.30 -1.71
CA SER A 251 -7.39 -4.11 -0.27
C SER A 251 -8.14 -2.86 0.15
N LEU A 252 -9.16 -2.98 0.98
CA LEU A 252 -9.82 -1.82 1.57
C LEU A 252 -8.85 -1.08 2.49
N GLU A 253 -8.67 0.22 2.28
CA GLU A 253 -8.09 1.18 3.22
C GLU A 253 -9.14 2.21 3.60
N PHE A 254 -9.85 1.96 4.70
CA PHE A 254 -10.83 2.88 5.25
C PHE A 254 -10.12 4.05 5.93
N GLU A 255 -10.41 5.29 5.51
CA GLU A 255 -9.85 6.54 6.06
C GLU A 255 -10.95 7.52 6.50
N GLY A 256 -12.16 7.02 6.72
CA GLY A 256 -13.28 7.83 7.18
C GLY A 256 -13.23 8.14 8.67
N LYS A 257 -14.02 9.14 9.08
CA LYS A 257 -14.19 9.54 10.48
C LYS A 257 -15.21 8.70 11.25
N GLU A 258 -16.01 7.88 10.56
CA GLU A 258 -16.85 6.92 11.25
C GLU A 258 -16.01 5.91 12.03
N ASP A 259 -16.59 5.34 13.08
CA ASP A 259 -15.97 4.21 13.77
C ASP A 259 -15.72 3.05 12.79
N ALA A 260 -14.55 2.41 12.89
CA ALA A 260 -14.17 1.30 12.00
C ALA A 260 -15.20 0.14 12.05
N ALA A 261 -15.84 -0.10 13.20
CA ALA A 261 -16.88 -1.13 13.31
C ALA A 261 -18.11 -0.85 12.44
N THR A 262 -18.32 0.39 12.01
CA THR A 262 -19.42 0.79 11.10
C THR A 262 -18.94 1.15 9.71
N GLY A 263 -17.84 1.88 9.59
CA GLY A 263 -17.31 2.37 8.31
C GLY A 263 -16.72 1.25 7.44
N VAL A 264 -16.02 0.31 8.05
CA VAL A 264 -15.40 -0.81 7.32
C VAL A 264 -16.45 -1.74 6.68
N PRO A 265 -17.52 -2.20 7.37
CA PRO A 265 -18.57 -2.99 6.72
C PRO A 265 -19.31 -2.24 5.61
N LYS A 266 -19.58 -0.93 5.79
CA LYS A 266 -20.18 -0.10 4.73
C LYS A 266 -19.28 -0.05 3.49
N SER A 267 -17.99 0.14 3.70
CA SER A 267 -16.98 0.17 2.65
C SER A 267 -16.91 -1.16 1.89
N LEU A 268 -16.92 -2.28 2.63
CA LEU A 268 -16.97 -3.61 2.02
C LEU A 268 -18.21 -3.80 1.16
N ALA A 269 -19.38 -3.34 1.63
CA ALA A 269 -20.63 -3.45 0.88
C ALA A 269 -20.55 -2.68 -0.45
N VAL A 270 -19.97 -1.47 -0.46
CA VAL A 270 -19.74 -0.70 -1.70
C VAL A 270 -18.81 -1.45 -2.64
N LEU A 271 -17.65 -1.90 -2.15
CA LEU A 271 -16.68 -2.62 -2.99
C LEU A 271 -17.25 -3.94 -3.54
N ARG A 272 -17.99 -4.71 -2.71
CA ARG A 272 -18.68 -5.94 -3.17
C ARG A 272 -19.69 -5.66 -4.27
N HIS A 273 -20.47 -4.56 -4.14
CA HIS A 273 -21.47 -4.18 -5.14
C HIS A 273 -20.82 -3.76 -6.46
N THR A 274 -19.83 -2.89 -6.42
CA THR A 274 -19.22 -2.28 -7.61
C THR A 274 -18.20 -3.19 -8.32
N LEU A 275 -17.48 -4.05 -7.57
CA LEU A 275 -16.43 -4.92 -8.11
C LEU A 275 -16.89 -6.35 -8.39
N ALA A 276 -18.18 -6.64 -8.28
CA ALA A 276 -18.73 -7.97 -8.44
C ALA A 276 -18.61 -8.55 -9.87
N GLY A 277 -18.52 -7.73 -10.90
CA GLY A 277 -18.31 -8.19 -12.27
C GLY A 277 -19.29 -7.71 -13.30
#